data_ff079180da5db7129ea04c40c3e1621b
#
_entry.id   ff079180da5db7129ea04c40c3e1621b
#
_cell.length_a   1.000
_cell.length_b   1.000
_cell.length_c   1.000
_cell.angle_alpha   90.00
_cell.angle_beta   90.00
_cell.angle_gamma   90.00
#
_symmetry.space_group_name_H-M   'P 1'
#
loop_
_entity.id
_entity.type
_entity.pdbx_description
1 polymer ?
#
loop_
_entity_poly.entity_id
_entity_poly.type
_entity_poly.pdbx_seq_one_letter_code
_entity_poly.pdbx_strand_id
1 'polypeptide(L)'
;MAKMVKIIKKKDEYSMEYEVGDVLKVDSAWYGGVTVLGKTGVPVSIDKDEYEEVQDISEPEKAEPTSIEEGLRPAGQGVSTEAFDHLKEIKDEVRGAVKDLLAVAGLEPGDALVVGCSSSEVANMRIGSFSSEEIGKCIAGAILDELKDTGVYMAAQCCEHLNRAIIVEKEYAKANRIPIVNVVPQLKAGGSFATAAYADMM
;
A
#
# COMPACT_ATOMS: atom_id res chain seq x y z
N MET A 1 8.94 29.09 -6.94
CA MET A 1 7.51 29.34 -7.20
C MET A 1 6.82 27.99 -7.30
N ALA A 2 5.76 27.77 -6.53
CA ALA A 2 5.02 26.52 -6.57
C ALA A 2 4.20 26.48 -7.87
N LYS A 3 4.32 25.39 -8.64
CA LYS A 3 3.48 25.19 -9.84
C LYS A 3 2.06 24.84 -9.41
N MET A 4 1.07 25.53 -9.96
CA MET A 4 -0.34 25.26 -9.74
C MET A 4 -0.98 24.75 -11.03
N VAL A 5 -1.96 23.86 -10.90
CA VAL A 5 -2.74 23.36 -12.04
C VAL A 5 -4.23 23.47 -11.75
N LYS A 6 -5.00 23.85 -12.76
CA LYS A 6 -6.46 23.86 -12.69
C LYS A 6 -7.01 22.63 -13.40
N ILE A 7 -7.85 21.89 -12.73
CA ILE A 7 -8.49 20.70 -13.30
C ILE A 7 -9.57 21.15 -14.31
N ILE A 8 -9.43 20.69 -15.55
CA ILE A 8 -10.36 20.98 -16.64
C ILE A 8 -11.19 19.79 -17.07
N LYS A 9 -10.74 18.59 -16.71
CA LYS A 9 -11.42 17.33 -17.00
C LYS A 9 -11.14 16.34 -15.89
N LYS A 10 -12.06 15.43 -15.63
CA LYS A 10 -11.94 14.38 -14.62
C LYS A 10 -12.17 13.02 -15.28
N LYS A 11 -11.14 12.22 -15.40
CA LYS A 11 -11.23 10.85 -15.95
C LYS A 11 -11.63 9.83 -14.88
N ASP A 12 -11.16 10.02 -13.66
CA ASP A 12 -11.55 9.19 -12.54
C ASP A 12 -12.82 9.74 -11.89
N GLU A 13 -13.97 9.34 -12.42
CA GLU A 13 -15.28 9.78 -11.94
C GLU A 13 -15.57 9.37 -10.48
N TYR A 14 -14.83 8.39 -9.96
CA TYR A 14 -14.99 7.88 -8.59
C TYR A 14 -14.07 8.55 -7.58
N SER A 15 -13.04 9.28 -8.01
CA SER A 15 -12.17 10.00 -7.09
C SER A 15 -12.93 11.14 -6.40
N MET A 16 -12.87 11.19 -5.07
CA MET A 16 -13.40 12.31 -4.26
C MET A 16 -12.34 13.37 -3.95
N GLU A 17 -11.11 13.16 -4.41
CA GLU A 17 -9.96 13.98 -4.05
C GLU A 17 -9.87 15.29 -4.84
N TYR A 18 -10.51 15.36 -6.00
CA TYR A 18 -10.54 16.57 -6.84
C TYR A 18 -11.78 16.64 -7.70
N GLU A 19 -12.13 17.85 -8.11
CA GLU A 19 -13.25 18.15 -9.01
C GLU A 19 -12.80 19.04 -10.18
N VAL A 20 -13.56 19.04 -11.27
CA VAL A 20 -13.34 19.97 -12.38
C VAL A 20 -13.50 21.39 -11.86
N GLY A 21 -12.49 22.22 -12.10
CA GLY A 21 -12.42 23.60 -11.62
C GLY A 21 -11.49 23.80 -10.41
N ASP A 22 -11.10 22.74 -9.72
CA ASP A 22 -10.16 22.83 -8.60
C ASP A 22 -8.79 23.33 -9.08
N VAL A 23 -8.15 24.19 -8.27
CA VAL A 23 -6.79 24.64 -8.47
C VAL A 23 -5.91 23.99 -7.41
N LEU A 24 -5.00 23.13 -7.85
CA LEU A 24 -4.22 22.27 -6.96
C LEU A 24 -2.72 22.56 -7.14
N LYS A 25 -1.98 22.42 -6.03
CA LYS A 25 -0.53 22.57 -6.03
C LYS A 25 0.13 21.29 -6.55
N VAL A 26 1.05 21.46 -7.51
CA VAL A 26 1.85 20.34 -8.03
C VAL A 26 2.90 19.95 -7.00
N ASP A 27 2.88 18.70 -6.60
CA ASP A 27 3.88 18.06 -5.76
C ASP A 27 5.06 17.56 -6.60
N SER A 28 4.76 16.82 -7.66
CA SER A 28 5.76 16.32 -8.61
C SER A 28 5.21 16.26 -10.04
N ALA A 29 6.09 16.23 -11.02
CA ALA A 29 5.72 16.10 -12.43
C ALA A 29 6.36 14.84 -13.03
N TRP A 30 5.63 14.17 -13.93
CA TRP A 30 6.09 12.97 -14.62
C TRP A 30 5.75 13.11 -16.14
N TYR A 31 6.24 12.17 -16.95
CA TYR A 31 6.12 12.28 -18.42
C TYR A 31 4.69 12.44 -18.93
N GLY A 32 3.70 11.82 -18.28
CA GLY A 32 2.28 11.82 -18.68
C GLY A 32 1.42 12.85 -17.95
N GLY A 33 1.90 13.53 -16.91
CA GLY A 33 1.08 14.41 -16.09
C GLY A 33 1.77 14.98 -14.86
N VAL A 34 0.98 15.26 -13.85
CA VAL A 34 1.46 15.77 -12.55
C VAL A 34 0.85 14.99 -11.40
N THR A 35 1.53 14.99 -10.26
CA THR A 35 0.96 14.56 -8.98
C THR A 35 0.61 15.80 -8.18
N VAL A 36 -0.60 15.84 -7.66
CA VAL A 36 -1.13 16.91 -6.81
C VAL A 36 -1.57 16.37 -5.48
N LEU A 37 -1.69 17.21 -4.45
CA LEU A 37 -2.33 16.81 -3.20
C LEU A 37 -3.83 17.06 -3.32
N GLY A 38 -4.62 16.00 -3.15
CA GLY A 38 -6.09 16.06 -3.17
C GLY A 38 -6.67 16.73 -1.93
N LYS A 39 -8.01 16.79 -1.83
CA LYS A 39 -8.75 17.45 -0.73
C LYS A 39 -8.41 16.87 0.64
N THR A 40 -8.10 15.59 0.72
CA THR A 40 -7.71 14.92 1.97
C THR A 40 -6.19 14.89 2.19
N GLY A 41 -5.40 15.54 1.32
CA GLY A 41 -3.95 15.54 1.36
C GLY A 41 -3.30 14.29 0.76
N VAL A 42 -4.10 13.42 0.14
CA VAL A 42 -3.60 12.23 -0.56
C VAL A 42 -3.02 12.64 -1.92
N PRO A 43 -1.81 12.15 -2.29
CA PRO A 43 -1.26 12.38 -3.62
C PRO A 43 -2.12 11.73 -4.70
N VAL A 44 -2.53 12.50 -5.70
CA VAL A 44 -3.33 12.04 -6.84
C VAL A 44 -2.58 12.35 -8.13
N SER A 45 -2.53 11.38 -9.03
CA SER A 45 -1.94 11.56 -10.37
C SER A 45 -2.99 12.10 -11.33
N ILE A 46 -2.67 13.20 -12.02
CA ILE A 46 -3.53 13.88 -12.97
C ILE A 46 -2.84 13.84 -14.33
N ASP A 47 -3.50 13.32 -15.34
CA ASP A 47 -2.99 13.24 -16.70
C ASP A 47 -2.92 14.62 -17.36
N LYS A 48 -2.04 14.78 -18.36
CA LYS A 48 -1.81 16.05 -19.08
C LYS A 48 -3.06 16.67 -19.71
N ASP A 49 -4.03 15.86 -20.08
CA ASP A 49 -5.28 16.29 -20.71
C ASP A 49 -6.40 16.60 -19.70
N GLU A 50 -6.11 16.47 -18.40
CA GLU A 50 -7.07 16.74 -17.32
C GLU A 50 -6.84 18.10 -16.65
N TYR A 51 -5.72 18.80 -16.94
CA TYR A 51 -5.40 20.06 -16.28
C TYR A 51 -4.79 21.09 -17.22
N GLU A 52 -4.86 22.36 -16.82
CA GLU A 52 -4.13 23.47 -17.38
C GLU A 52 -3.17 24.08 -16.35
N GLU A 53 -1.95 24.48 -16.78
CA GLU A 53 -1.01 25.17 -15.89
C GLU A 53 -1.50 26.59 -15.61
N VAL A 54 -1.59 26.97 -14.33
CA VAL A 54 -2.00 28.32 -13.91
C VAL A 54 -0.78 29.08 -13.38
N GLN A 55 -0.50 30.26 -13.97
CA GLN A 55 0.52 31.16 -13.43
C GLN A 55 -0.11 31.99 -12.30
N ASP A 56 0.49 31.82 -11.11
CA ASP A 56 0.37 32.59 -9.87
C ASP A 56 -0.89 33.47 -9.72
N ILE A 57 -1.88 32.94 -9.01
CA ILE A 57 -2.88 33.78 -8.34
C ILE A 57 -2.52 33.78 -6.86
N SER A 58 -2.28 34.98 -6.32
CA SER A 58 -2.04 35.25 -4.89
C SER A 58 -2.85 34.32 -3.98
N GLU A 59 -2.19 33.83 -2.92
CA GLU A 59 -2.76 32.97 -1.88
C GLU A 59 -4.19 33.40 -1.51
N PRO A 60 -5.17 32.49 -1.54
CA PRO A 60 -6.41 32.74 -0.84
C PRO A 60 -6.14 32.73 0.66
N GLU A 61 -6.61 33.78 1.31
CA GLU A 61 -6.61 34.03 2.74
C GLU A 61 -6.89 32.74 3.51
N LYS A 62 -6.02 32.43 4.49
CA LYS A 62 -6.14 31.29 5.37
C LYS A 62 -7.54 31.28 6.00
N ALA A 63 -8.39 30.35 5.57
CA ALA A 63 -9.48 29.90 6.42
C ALA A 63 -8.85 29.23 7.64
N GLU A 64 -9.18 29.71 8.83
CA GLU A 64 -8.74 29.12 10.09
C GLU A 64 -9.11 27.61 10.10
N PRO A 65 -8.21 26.73 10.57
CA PRO A 65 -8.52 25.34 10.66
C PRO A 65 -9.62 25.13 11.70
N THR A 66 -10.81 24.80 11.26
CA THR A 66 -11.75 24.10 12.11
C THR A 66 -11.08 22.82 12.54
N SER A 67 -10.89 22.69 13.85
CA SER A 67 -10.32 21.56 14.52
C SER A 67 -10.89 20.22 14.03
N ILE A 68 -10.14 19.52 13.19
CA ILE A 68 -10.24 18.08 13.02
C ILE A 68 -8.92 17.52 13.51
N GLU A 69 -8.73 17.58 14.82
CA GLU A 69 -7.84 16.71 15.54
C GLU A 69 -8.53 15.35 15.65
N GLU A 70 -8.46 14.54 14.57
CA GLU A 70 -8.63 13.10 14.65
C GLU A 70 -8.11 12.49 13.33
N GLY A 71 -6.90 11.91 13.38
CA GLY A 71 -6.42 11.08 12.30
C GLY A 71 -4.91 10.95 12.10
N LEU A 72 -4.08 11.72 12.74
CA LEU A 72 -2.63 11.52 12.72
C LEU A 72 -2.13 11.24 14.14
N ARG A 73 -2.09 9.97 14.50
CA ARG A 73 -1.44 9.54 15.75
C ARG A 73 0.07 9.57 15.55
N PRO A 74 0.82 10.28 16.44
CA PRO A 74 2.26 10.14 16.49
C PRO A 74 2.62 8.70 16.89
N ALA A 75 3.70 8.17 16.33
CA ALA A 75 4.26 6.89 16.71
C ALA A 75 4.44 6.84 18.24
N GLY A 76 3.67 5.95 18.93
CA GLY A 76 3.78 5.75 20.37
C GLY A 76 2.47 5.76 21.17
N GLN A 77 1.31 6.00 20.55
CA GLN A 77 0.03 5.85 21.28
C GLN A 77 -0.57 4.47 21.04
N GLY A 78 -0.92 3.80 22.13
CA GLY A 78 -1.44 2.43 22.12
C GLY A 78 -2.65 2.27 21.18
N VAL A 79 -2.67 1.15 20.48
CA VAL A 79 -3.76 0.70 19.62
C VAL A 79 -5.06 0.68 20.42
N SER A 80 -6.14 1.28 19.92
CA SER A 80 -7.45 1.21 20.58
C SER A 80 -7.91 -0.25 20.66
N THR A 81 -8.72 -0.59 21.67
CA THR A 81 -9.25 -1.96 21.84
C THR A 81 -9.95 -2.45 20.58
N GLU A 82 -10.73 -1.60 19.90
CA GLU A 82 -11.42 -1.93 18.64
C GLU A 82 -10.45 -2.23 17.49
N ALA A 83 -9.37 -1.46 17.34
CA ALA A 83 -8.35 -1.73 16.33
C ALA A 83 -7.58 -3.03 16.62
N PHE A 84 -7.40 -3.38 17.89
CA PHE A 84 -6.79 -4.64 18.31
C PHE A 84 -7.69 -5.84 18.01
N ASP A 85 -8.99 -5.73 18.28
CA ASP A 85 -9.97 -6.78 17.97
C ASP A 85 -10.05 -7.03 16.47
N HIS A 86 -10.07 -5.98 15.65
CA HIS A 86 -10.08 -6.10 14.19
C HIS A 86 -8.81 -6.78 13.63
N LEU A 87 -7.62 -6.44 14.14
CA LEU A 87 -6.39 -7.12 13.73
C LEU A 87 -6.39 -8.60 14.14
N LYS A 88 -6.99 -8.93 15.26
CA LYS A 88 -7.15 -10.32 15.69
C LYS A 88 -8.06 -11.11 14.75
N GLU A 89 -9.19 -10.55 14.35
CA GLU A 89 -10.09 -11.15 13.37
C GLU A 89 -9.37 -11.42 12.04
N ILE A 90 -8.66 -10.42 11.50
CA ILE A 90 -7.85 -10.57 10.29
C ILE A 90 -6.83 -11.71 10.45
N LYS A 91 -6.15 -11.76 11.58
CA LYS A 91 -5.16 -12.82 11.86
C LYS A 91 -5.79 -14.21 11.85
N ASP A 92 -6.94 -14.36 12.49
CA ASP A 92 -7.63 -15.65 12.61
C ASP A 92 -8.19 -16.10 11.25
N GLU A 93 -8.74 -15.19 10.44
CA GLU A 93 -9.20 -15.47 9.09
C GLU A 93 -8.05 -15.90 8.15
N VAL A 94 -6.93 -15.17 8.18
CA VAL A 94 -5.74 -15.49 7.38
C VAL A 94 -5.20 -16.87 7.75
N ARG A 95 -5.09 -17.17 9.03
CA ARG A 95 -4.66 -18.49 9.50
C ARG A 95 -5.58 -19.60 9.03
N GLY A 96 -6.90 -19.39 9.12
CA GLY A 96 -7.89 -20.33 8.62
C GLY A 96 -7.69 -20.60 7.12
N ALA A 97 -7.62 -19.54 6.32
CA ALA A 97 -7.45 -19.65 4.88
C ALA A 97 -6.14 -20.35 4.47
N VAL A 98 -5.03 -20.07 5.17
CA VAL A 98 -3.74 -20.76 4.90
C VAL A 98 -3.81 -22.24 5.28
N LYS A 99 -4.41 -22.59 6.43
CA LYS A 99 -4.60 -23.99 6.84
C LYS A 99 -5.43 -24.77 5.82
N ASP A 100 -6.55 -24.20 5.40
CA ASP A 100 -7.44 -24.83 4.43
C ASP A 100 -6.73 -25.03 3.08
N LEU A 101 -5.95 -24.04 2.65
CA LEU A 101 -5.17 -24.14 1.43
C LEU A 101 -4.08 -25.21 1.54
N LEU A 102 -3.31 -25.25 2.61
CA LEU A 102 -2.25 -26.23 2.82
C LEU A 102 -2.81 -27.67 2.85
N ALA A 103 -4.02 -27.85 3.39
CA ALA A 103 -4.66 -29.16 3.44
C ALA A 103 -5.01 -29.75 2.07
N VAL A 104 -5.20 -28.91 1.03
CA VAL A 104 -5.65 -29.34 -0.31
C VAL A 104 -4.64 -29.09 -1.41
N ALA A 105 -3.66 -28.20 -1.21
CA ALA A 105 -2.72 -27.78 -2.23
C ALA A 105 -1.65 -28.83 -2.57
N GLY A 106 -1.42 -29.80 -1.69
CA GLY A 106 -0.40 -30.83 -1.90
C GLY A 106 1.04 -30.28 -1.96
N LEU A 107 1.30 -29.17 -1.25
CA LEU A 107 2.63 -28.57 -1.18
C LEU A 107 3.58 -29.45 -0.36
N GLU A 108 4.80 -29.58 -0.86
CA GLU A 108 5.88 -30.36 -0.22
C GLU A 108 6.95 -29.41 0.34
N PRO A 109 7.78 -29.87 1.30
CA PRO A 109 8.94 -29.10 1.76
C PRO A 109 9.84 -28.67 0.58
N GLY A 110 10.11 -27.38 0.47
CA GLY A 110 10.84 -26.77 -0.64
C GLY A 110 9.97 -26.04 -1.66
N ASP A 111 8.66 -26.28 -1.62
CA ASP A 111 7.71 -25.51 -2.44
C ASP A 111 7.50 -24.09 -1.89
N ALA A 112 6.84 -23.23 -2.67
CA ALA A 112 6.51 -21.89 -2.24
C ALA A 112 5.03 -21.56 -2.41
N LEU A 113 4.46 -20.94 -1.38
CA LEU A 113 3.15 -20.30 -1.42
C LEU A 113 3.30 -18.84 -1.87
N VAL A 114 2.78 -18.50 -3.05
CA VAL A 114 2.77 -17.11 -3.55
C VAL A 114 1.59 -16.36 -2.93
N VAL A 115 1.88 -15.21 -2.34
CA VAL A 115 0.87 -14.38 -1.67
C VAL A 115 0.86 -12.97 -2.27
N GLY A 116 -0.26 -12.58 -2.86
CA GLY A 116 -0.59 -11.19 -3.23
C GLY A 116 -1.57 -10.62 -2.22
N CYS A 117 -1.28 -9.45 -1.67
CA CYS A 117 -2.11 -8.83 -0.65
C CYS A 117 -2.18 -7.31 -0.83
N SER A 118 -3.37 -6.76 -0.64
CA SER A 118 -3.65 -5.33 -0.59
C SER A 118 -4.23 -4.96 0.78
N SER A 119 -3.47 -4.24 1.62
CA SER A 119 -3.98 -3.76 2.90
C SER A 119 -5.19 -2.84 2.77
N SER A 120 -5.32 -2.15 1.63
CA SER A 120 -6.51 -1.34 1.33
C SER A 120 -7.76 -2.19 1.21
N GLU A 121 -7.70 -3.29 0.45
CA GLU A 121 -8.85 -4.19 0.25
C GLU A 121 -9.21 -4.94 1.54
N VAL A 122 -8.21 -5.35 2.32
CA VAL A 122 -8.44 -5.93 3.66
C VAL A 122 -9.17 -4.94 4.58
N ALA A 123 -8.86 -3.64 4.46
CA ALA A 123 -9.55 -2.57 5.18
C ALA A 123 -10.89 -2.15 4.53
N ASN A 124 -11.41 -2.92 3.57
CA ASN A 124 -12.62 -2.61 2.80
C ASN A 124 -12.56 -1.25 2.08
N MET A 125 -11.38 -0.88 1.59
CA MET A 125 -11.12 0.35 0.85
C MET A 125 -10.66 0.03 -0.58
N ARG A 126 -10.68 1.03 -1.46
CA ARG A 126 -10.19 0.88 -2.82
C ARG A 126 -8.70 0.51 -2.81
N ILE A 127 -8.31 -0.43 -3.69
CA ILE A 127 -6.92 -0.85 -3.85
C ILE A 127 -5.98 0.35 -4.03
N GLY A 128 -4.87 0.37 -3.28
CA GLY A 128 -3.86 1.43 -3.33
C GLY A 128 -4.20 2.72 -2.57
N SER A 129 -5.41 2.85 -1.98
CA SER A 129 -5.83 4.06 -1.27
C SER A 129 -5.41 4.10 0.21
N PHE A 130 -5.14 2.95 0.82
CA PHE A 130 -4.83 2.84 2.25
C PHE A 130 -3.68 1.85 2.51
N SER A 131 -2.53 2.37 2.90
CA SER A 131 -1.36 1.55 3.27
C SER A 131 -1.26 1.45 4.79
N SER A 132 -1.55 0.29 5.36
CA SER A 132 -1.42 0.02 6.79
C SER A 132 -0.27 -0.95 7.05
N GLU A 133 0.69 -0.48 7.84
CA GLU A 133 1.83 -1.29 8.28
C GLU A 133 1.36 -2.39 9.24
N GLU A 134 0.41 -2.08 10.13
CA GLU A 134 -0.15 -3.01 11.10
C GLU A 134 -0.85 -4.18 10.43
N ILE A 135 -1.70 -3.90 9.42
CA ILE A 135 -2.36 -4.94 8.62
C ILE A 135 -1.32 -5.78 7.88
N GLY A 136 -0.33 -5.14 7.26
CA GLY A 136 0.75 -5.83 6.56
C GLY A 136 1.50 -6.81 7.49
N LYS A 137 1.92 -6.35 8.67
CA LYS A 137 2.59 -7.17 9.68
C LYS A 137 1.70 -8.30 10.22
N CYS A 138 0.43 -7.99 10.47
CA CYS A 138 -0.54 -8.97 10.96
C CYS A 138 -0.68 -10.15 9.98
N ILE A 139 -0.84 -9.84 8.69
CA ILE A 139 -1.03 -10.85 7.65
C ILE A 139 0.26 -11.63 7.39
N ALA A 140 1.40 -10.94 7.20
CA ALA A 140 2.68 -11.61 6.96
C ALA A 140 3.04 -12.55 8.11
N GLY A 141 2.94 -12.08 9.35
CA GLY A 141 3.19 -12.90 10.53
C GLY A 141 2.23 -14.07 10.68
N ALA A 142 0.94 -13.89 10.36
CA ALA A 142 -0.04 -14.98 10.40
C ALA A 142 0.29 -16.10 9.41
N ILE A 143 0.71 -15.74 8.18
CA ILE A 143 1.09 -16.72 7.16
C ILE A 143 2.38 -17.44 7.55
N LEU A 144 3.41 -16.69 7.97
CA LEU A 144 4.68 -17.28 8.41
C LEU A 144 4.51 -18.22 9.59
N ASP A 145 3.64 -17.88 10.56
CA ASP A 145 3.30 -18.75 11.68
C ASP A 145 2.74 -20.10 11.20
N GLU A 146 1.86 -20.11 10.19
CA GLU A 146 1.24 -21.34 9.67
C GLU A 146 2.17 -22.13 8.73
N LEU A 147 3.11 -21.47 8.05
CA LEU A 147 4.13 -22.14 7.24
C LEU A 147 5.29 -22.70 8.06
N LYS A 148 5.41 -22.23 9.32
CA LYS A 148 6.45 -22.72 10.22
C LYS A 148 6.37 -24.25 10.33
N ASP A 149 7.52 -24.90 10.28
CA ASP A 149 7.65 -26.35 10.37
C ASP A 149 7.05 -27.16 9.19
N THR A 150 6.49 -26.52 8.17
CA THR A 150 6.01 -27.21 6.95
C THR A 150 7.12 -27.42 5.91
N GLY A 151 8.16 -26.59 5.95
CA GLY A 151 9.19 -26.53 4.93
C GLY A 151 8.76 -25.81 3.65
N VAL A 152 7.55 -25.24 3.61
CA VAL A 152 7.04 -24.42 2.50
C VAL A 152 7.45 -22.97 2.69
N TYR A 153 7.99 -22.35 1.66
CA TYR A 153 8.42 -20.95 1.67
C TYR A 153 7.26 -19.99 1.36
N MET A 154 7.30 -18.79 1.92
CA MET A 154 6.42 -17.70 1.50
C MET A 154 7.09 -16.90 0.38
N ALA A 155 6.34 -16.63 -0.70
CA ALA A 155 6.74 -15.75 -1.77
C ALA A 155 5.79 -14.53 -1.81
N ALA A 156 6.18 -13.44 -1.15
CA ALA A 156 5.36 -12.24 -1.03
C ALA A 156 5.50 -11.35 -2.26
N GLN A 157 4.41 -11.12 -2.97
CA GLN A 157 4.38 -10.31 -4.19
C GLN A 157 4.36 -8.82 -3.86
N CYS A 158 5.27 -8.06 -4.49
CA CYS A 158 5.24 -6.60 -4.48
C CYS A 158 4.20 -6.06 -5.47
N CYS A 159 3.79 -4.79 -5.29
CA CYS A 159 2.95 -4.09 -6.24
C CYS A 159 3.71 -3.73 -7.54
N GLU A 160 3.00 -3.17 -8.53
CA GLU A 160 3.53 -2.76 -9.83
C GLU A 160 4.66 -1.73 -9.76
N HIS A 161 4.71 -0.91 -8.73
CA HIS A 161 5.78 0.08 -8.54
C HIS A 161 7.18 -0.55 -8.40
N LEU A 162 7.25 -1.82 -8.02
CA LEU A 162 8.47 -2.63 -7.98
C LEU A 162 8.44 -3.77 -9.02
N ASN A 163 7.77 -3.57 -10.16
CA ASN A 163 7.64 -4.58 -11.22
C ASN A 163 7.17 -5.95 -10.72
N ARG A 164 6.35 -5.96 -9.65
CA ARG A 164 5.88 -7.19 -8.99
C ARG A 164 7.02 -8.12 -8.57
N ALA A 165 8.15 -7.56 -8.15
CA ALA A 165 9.23 -8.34 -7.54
C ALA A 165 8.67 -9.20 -6.40
N ILE A 166 9.29 -10.34 -6.15
CA ILE A 166 8.86 -11.29 -5.13
C ILE A 166 9.87 -11.28 -3.98
N ILE A 167 9.39 -11.17 -2.76
CA ILE A 167 10.19 -11.31 -1.55
C ILE A 167 10.15 -12.77 -1.14
N VAL A 168 11.30 -13.39 -1.07
CA VAL A 168 11.49 -14.78 -0.64
C VAL A 168 12.77 -14.91 0.17
N GLU A 169 12.87 -15.97 0.97
CA GLU A 169 14.13 -16.28 1.66
C GLU A 169 15.25 -16.54 0.64
N LYS A 170 16.45 -16.15 1.03
CA LYS A 170 17.64 -16.27 0.19
C LYS A 170 17.97 -17.71 -0.19
N GLU A 171 17.68 -18.65 0.71
CA GLU A 171 17.85 -20.09 0.48
C GLU A 171 16.98 -20.57 -0.68
N TYR A 172 15.70 -20.20 -0.69
CA TYR A 172 14.76 -20.50 -1.74
C TYR A 172 15.22 -19.91 -3.09
N ALA A 173 15.61 -18.63 -3.10
CA ALA A 173 16.09 -17.97 -4.31
C ALA A 173 17.31 -18.67 -4.90
N LYS A 174 18.27 -19.10 -4.05
CA LYS A 174 19.47 -19.84 -4.49
C LYS A 174 19.13 -21.23 -5.01
N ALA A 175 18.31 -22.00 -4.27
CA ALA A 175 17.93 -23.35 -4.67
C ALA A 175 17.21 -23.37 -6.05
N ASN A 176 16.37 -22.38 -6.29
CA ASN A 176 15.59 -22.25 -7.51
C ASN A 176 16.25 -21.38 -8.59
N ARG A 177 17.49 -20.91 -8.38
CA ARG A 177 18.25 -20.06 -9.33
C ARG A 177 17.51 -18.77 -9.71
N ILE A 178 16.75 -18.19 -8.78
CA ILE A 178 16.04 -16.95 -9.00
C ILE A 178 17.04 -15.78 -8.91
N PRO A 179 17.07 -14.87 -9.89
CA PRO A 179 17.94 -13.70 -9.85
C PRO A 179 17.61 -12.79 -8.64
N ILE A 180 18.62 -12.48 -7.83
CA ILE A 180 18.47 -11.52 -6.74
C ILE A 180 18.66 -10.13 -7.30
N VAL A 181 17.68 -9.24 -7.05
CA VAL A 181 17.70 -7.83 -7.45
C VAL A 181 17.86 -6.95 -6.21
N ASN A 182 18.48 -5.80 -6.39
CA ASN A 182 18.67 -4.83 -5.30
C ASN A 182 17.44 -3.92 -5.16
N VAL A 183 16.39 -4.45 -4.57
CA VAL A 183 15.12 -3.76 -4.36
C VAL A 183 14.69 -3.95 -2.90
N VAL A 184 14.32 -2.84 -2.24
CA VAL A 184 13.78 -2.84 -0.87
C VAL A 184 12.36 -2.30 -0.92
N PRO A 185 11.34 -3.09 -0.57
CA PRO A 185 9.96 -2.62 -0.60
C PRO A 185 9.72 -1.54 0.46
N GLN A 186 8.81 -0.62 0.13
CA GLN A 186 8.34 0.45 0.98
C GLN A 186 6.81 0.42 1.02
N LEU A 187 6.20 1.02 2.04
CA LEU A 187 4.74 1.03 2.24
C LEU A 187 3.95 1.47 0.98
N LYS A 188 4.47 2.47 0.27
CA LYS A 188 3.85 3.01 -0.96
C LYS A 188 4.52 2.54 -2.26
N ALA A 189 5.55 1.70 -2.17
CA ALA A 189 6.25 1.14 -3.32
C ALA A 189 6.69 -0.29 -3.00
N GLY A 190 5.86 -1.26 -3.32
CA GLY A 190 5.96 -2.67 -2.90
C GLY A 190 4.72 -3.10 -2.12
N GLY A 191 4.19 -2.21 -1.28
CA GLY A 191 3.00 -2.42 -0.45
C GLY A 191 3.33 -2.84 0.97
N SER A 192 2.39 -2.64 1.88
CA SER A 192 2.53 -2.92 3.32
C SER A 192 2.88 -4.37 3.61
N PHE A 193 2.23 -5.31 2.91
CA PHE A 193 2.47 -6.74 3.08
C PHE A 193 3.90 -7.13 2.67
N ALA A 194 4.35 -6.72 1.47
CA ALA A 194 5.70 -7.03 1.00
C ALA A 194 6.79 -6.37 1.87
N THR A 195 6.51 -5.17 2.41
CA THR A 195 7.42 -4.48 3.35
C THR A 195 7.54 -5.24 4.67
N ALA A 196 6.43 -5.74 5.21
CA ALA A 196 6.41 -6.55 6.41
C ALA A 196 7.12 -7.89 6.18
N ALA A 197 6.78 -8.61 5.10
CA ALA A 197 7.42 -9.86 4.74
C ALA A 197 8.95 -9.71 4.59
N TYR A 198 9.42 -8.63 3.97
CA TYR A 198 10.84 -8.35 3.86
C TYR A 198 11.52 -8.17 5.23
N ALA A 199 10.87 -7.49 6.17
CA ALA A 199 11.40 -7.29 7.52
C ALA A 199 11.43 -8.59 8.34
N ASP A 200 10.44 -9.47 8.18
CA ASP A 200 10.30 -10.70 8.97
C ASP A 200 11.13 -11.86 8.41
N MET A 201 11.50 -11.83 7.11
CA MET A 201 12.26 -12.88 6.41
C MET A 201 13.76 -12.56 6.28
N MET A 202 14.21 -11.37 6.67
CA MET A 202 15.63 -10.95 6.64
C MET A 202 16.23 -11.09 8.01
#